data_7be54c3bb9d4e5c640bdca53961e9855
#
_entry.id   7be54c3bb9d4e5c640bdca53961e9855
#
_cell.length_a   1.000
_cell.length_b   1.000
_cell.length_c   1.000
_cell.angle_alpha   90.00
_cell.angle_beta   90.00
_cell.angle_gamma   90.00
#
_symmetry.space_group_name_H-M   'P 1'
#
loop_
_entity.id
_entity.type
_entity.pdbx_description
1 polymer ?
#
loop_
_entity_poly.entity_id
_entity_poly.type
_entity_poly.pdbx_seq_one_letter_code
_entity_poly.pdbx_strand_id
1 'polypeptide(L)'
;FGSFAKYMMGFGLMAAGLTSSITAPLAAGLVICGILGWDQDIRSKQMRASMGVIMGLGLVFASLGIKPIQLITLAQLANGVLLPLISGWIIWVASQKTILGDFRNKTGHTILAVLIWLVTVVLGLKSVLAVLGISL
;
A
#
# COMPACT_ATOMS: atom_id res chain seq x y z
N PHE A 1 -13.47 23.00 -18.97
CA PHE A 1 -12.55 21.96 -19.45
C PHE A 1 -13.22 20.83 -20.25
N GLY A 2 -14.55 20.72 -20.25
CA GLY A 2 -15.36 19.90 -21.17
C GLY A 2 -14.84 18.51 -21.52
N SER A 3 -14.89 18.18 -22.82
CA SER A 3 -14.46 16.88 -23.37
C SER A 3 -12.97 16.59 -23.16
N PHE A 4 -12.13 17.59 -23.15
CA PHE A 4 -10.67 17.44 -22.98
C PHE A 4 -10.32 16.86 -21.60
N ALA A 5 -11.01 17.28 -20.54
CA ALA A 5 -10.80 16.75 -19.19
C ALA A 5 -11.10 15.23 -19.11
N LYS A 6 -12.12 14.74 -19.84
CA LYS A 6 -12.46 13.30 -19.89
C LYS A 6 -11.33 12.48 -20.51
N TYR A 7 -10.73 12.96 -21.59
CA TYR A 7 -9.62 12.26 -22.25
C TYR A 7 -8.37 12.26 -21.39
N MET A 8 -8.03 13.40 -20.78
CA MET A 8 -6.89 13.51 -19.86
C MET A 8 -7.04 12.59 -18.64
N MET A 9 -8.22 12.57 -18.04
CA MET A 9 -8.53 11.70 -16.91
C MET A 9 -8.50 10.22 -17.31
N GLY A 10 -9.07 9.87 -18.46
CA GLY A 10 -9.02 8.50 -18.98
C GLY A 10 -7.60 8.01 -19.24
N PHE A 11 -6.76 8.85 -19.86
CA PHE A 11 -5.36 8.55 -20.09
C PHE A 11 -4.57 8.38 -18.77
N GLY A 12 -4.81 9.27 -17.81
CA GLY A 12 -4.19 9.19 -16.48
C GLY A 12 -4.56 7.92 -15.74
N LEU A 13 -5.85 7.53 -15.77
CA LEU A 13 -6.33 6.28 -15.17
C LEU A 13 -5.75 5.04 -15.87
N MET A 14 -5.66 5.07 -17.19
CA MET A 14 -5.05 3.99 -17.95
C MET A 14 -3.56 3.84 -17.61
N ALA A 15 -2.80 4.93 -17.56
CA ALA A 15 -1.39 4.91 -17.19
C ALA A 15 -1.18 4.41 -15.75
N ALA A 16 -1.99 4.89 -14.81
CA ALA A 16 -1.97 4.44 -13.43
C ALA A 16 -2.30 2.95 -13.30
N GLY A 17 -3.32 2.46 -14.01
CA GLY A 17 -3.70 1.05 -14.03
C GLY A 17 -2.59 0.16 -14.59
N LEU A 18 -1.97 0.53 -15.69
CA LEU A 18 -0.84 -0.21 -16.28
C LEU A 18 0.35 -0.27 -15.31
N THR A 19 0.71 0.85 -14.69
CA THR A 19 1.81 0.89 -13.73
C THR A 19 1.53 0.03 -12.51
N SER A 20 0.33 0.12 -11.95
CA SER A 20 -0.08 -0.66 -10.77
C SER A 20 -0.17 -2.15 -11.04
N SER A 21 -0.57 -2.56 -12.26
CA SER A 21 -0.66 -3.98 -12.64
C SER A 21 0.70 -4.68 -12.67
N ILE A 22 1.78 -3.93 -12.80
CA ILE A 22 3.15 -4.46 -12.75
C ILE A 22 3.72 -4.32 -11.34
N THR A 23 3.58 -3.14 -10.71
CA THR A 23 4.23 -2.82 -9.43
C THR A 23 3.61 -3.57 -8.26
N ALA A 24 2.30 -3.77 -8.22
CA ALA A 24 1.64 -4.44 -7.11
C ALA A 24 2.03 -5.94 -7.00
N PRO A 25 2.00 -6.75 -8.08
CA PRO A 25 2.49 -8.12 -8.02
C PRO A 25 3.97 -8.22 -7.69
N LEU A 26 4.79 -7.29 -8.21
CA LEU A 26 6.22 -7.24 -7.92
C LEU A 26 6.48 -6.98 -6.44
N ALA A 27 5.85 -5.96 -5.87
CA ALA A 27 5.99 -5.62 -4.46
C ALA A 27 5.51 -6.77 -3.55
N ALA A 28 4.36 -7.36 -3.86
CA ALA A 28 3.83 -8.50 -3.11
C ALA A 28 4.75 -9.73 -3.22
N GLY A 29 5.31 -10.00 -4.40
CA GLY A 29 6.28 -11.07 -4.61
C GLY A 29 7.54 -10.88 -3.77
N LEU A 30 8.11 -9.68 -3.74
CA LEU A 30 9.28 -9.35 -2.90
C LEU A 30 8.99 -9.57 -1.41
N VAL A 31 7.83 -9.15 -0.93
CA VAL A 31 7.43 -9.33 0.47
C VAL A 31 7.26 -10.81 0.80
N ILE A 32 6.56 -11.57 -0.03
CA ILE A 32 6.34 -13.01 0.17
C ILE A 32 7.68 -13.76 0.18
N CYS A 33 8.54 -13.52 -0.81
CA CYS A 33 9.86 -14.15 -0.87
C CYS A 33 10.73 -13.74 0.32
N GLY A 34 10.69 -12.47 0.76
CA GLY A 34 11.41 -12.00 1.93
C GLY A 34 10.97 -12.67 3.23
N ILE A 35 9.66 -12.85 3.45
CA ILE A 35 9.12 -13.51 4.65
C ILE A 35 9.45 -15.01 4.67
N LEU A 36 9.38 -15.66 3.51
CA LEU A 36 9.65 -17.10 3.38
C LEU A 36 11.15 -17.44 3.24
N GLY A 37 12.02 -16.42 3.20
CA GLY A 37 13.46 -16.61 2.99
C GLY A 37 13.81 -17.15 1.60
N TRP A 38 12.96 -16.91 0.61
CA TRP A 38 13.17 -17.32 -0.78
C TRP A 38 14.00 -16.28 -1.53
N ASP A 39 14.59 -16.71 -2.65
CA ASP A 39 15.35 -15.84 -3.51
C ASP A 39 14.45 -14.75 -4.11
N GLN A 40 14.86 -13.47 -3.92
CA GLN A 40 14.15 -12.28 -4.40
C GLN A 40 14.51 -11.89 -5.84
N ASP A 41 15.27 -12.73 -6.54
CA ASP A 41 15.54 -12.49 -7.96
C ASP A 41 14.23 -12.65 -8.76
N ILE A 42 13.91 -11.65 -9.59
CA ILE A 42 12.73 -11.64 -10.49
C ILE A 42 12.73 -12.86 -11.42
N ARG A 43 13.90 -13.45 -11.70
CA ARG A 43 14.05 -14.65 -12.52
C ARG A 43 13.77 -15.93 -11.76
N SER A 44 13.77 -15.92 -10.44
CA SER A 44 13.52 -17.10 -9.63
C SER A 44 12.09 -17.65 -9.85
N LYS A 45 11.95 -18.95 -9.76
CA LYS A 45 10.63 -19.61 -9.93
C LYS A 45 9.67 -19.21 -8.81
N GLN A 46 10.18 -19.02 -7.59
CA GLN A 46 9.42 -18.64 -6.42
C GLN A 46 8.84 -17.23 -6.57
N MET A 47 9.67 -16.27 -7.01
CA MET A 47 9.24 -14.91 -7.25
C MET A 47 8.18 -14.83 -8.34
N ARG A 48 8.40 -15.53 -9.47
CA ARG A 48 7.43 -15.57 -10.57
C ARG A 48 6.12 -16.23 -10.17
N ALA A 49 6.18 -17.30 -9.37
CA ALA A 49 4.97 -17.96 -8.85
C ALA A 49 4.18 -17.03 -7.93
N SER A 50 4.86 -16.33 -7.00
CA SER A 50 4.23 -15.36 -6.11
C SER A 50 3.57 -14.23 -6.89
N MET A 51 4.26 -13.66 -7.88
CA MET A 51 3.68 -12.63 -8.77
C MET A 51 2.47 -13.18 -9.54
N GLY A 52 2.58 -14.42 -10.07
CA GLY A 52 1.51 -15.08 -10.81
C GLY A 52 0.25 -15.31 -9.99
N VAL A 53 0.40 -15.69 -8.71
CA VAL A 53 -0.73 -15.85 -7.78
C VAL A 53 -1.44 -14.52 -7.55
N ILE A 54 -0.69 -13.45 -7.30
CA ILE A 54 -1.28 -12.11 -7.08
C ILE A 54 -1.99 -11.61 -8.34
N MET A 55 -1.40 -11.79 -9.52
CA MET A 55 -2.04 -11.43 -10.79
C MET A 55 -3.30 -12.27 -11.04
N GLY A 56 -3.24 -13.57 -10.76
CA GLY A 56 -4.38 -14.48 -10.89
C GLY A 56 -5.54 -14.07 -9.98
N LEU A 57 -5.27 -13.75 -8.72
CA LEU A 57 -6.28 -13.20 -7.80
C LEU A 57 -6.88 -11.90 -8.34
N GLY A 58 -6.06 -10.99 -8.86
CA GLY A 58 -6.53 -9.74 -9.48
C GLY A 58 -7.48 -10.01 -10.66
N LEU A 59 -7.15 -10.98 -11.53
CA LEU A 59 -8.01 -11.38 -12.65
C LEU A 59 -9.34 -11.99 -12.19
N VAL A 60 -9.31 -12.82 -11.16
CA VAL A 60 -10.52 -13.39 -10.56
C VAL A 60 -11.42 -12.28 -10.04
N PHE A 61 -10.90 -11.35 -9.24
CA PHE A 61 -11.68 -10.22 -8.73
C PHE A 61 -12.22 -9.33 -9.86
N ALA A 62 -11.44 -9.09 -10.90
CA ALA A 62 -11.89 -8.34 -12.08
C ALA A 62 -13.02 -9.04 -12.83
N SER A 63 -13.01 -10.39 -12.88
CA SER A 63 -14.03 -11.21 -13.55
C SER A 63 -15.34 -11.30 -12.78
N LEU A 64 -15.33 -11.03 -11.47
CA LEU A 64 -16.55 -11.06 -10.64
C LEU A 64 -17.52 -9.90 -10.90
N GLY A 65 -17.17 -8.96 -11.79
CA GLY A 65 -18.03 -7.82 -12.13
C GLY A 65 -18.21 -6.81 -10.99
N ILE A 66 -17.35 -6.85 -9.97
CA ILE A 66 -17.38 -5.92 -8.84
C ILE A 66 -17.02 -4.52 -9.37
N LYS A 67 -17.84 -3.52 -9.01
CA LYS A 67 -17.59 -2.14 -9.43
C LYS A 67 -16.23 -1.67 -8.91
N PRO A 68 -15.37 -1.08 -9.75
CA PRO A 68 -14.03 -0.64 -9.35
C PRO A 68 -14.02 0.27 -8.11
N ILE A 69 -15.04 1.11 -7.96
CA ILE A 69 -15.18 2.01 -6.80
C ILE A 69 -15.28 1.24 -5.47
N GLN A 70 -15.94 0.08 -5.47
CA GLN A 70 -16.07 -0.75 -4.27
C GLN A 70 -14.73 -1.38 -3.87
N LEU A 71 -13.95 -1.83 -4.85
CA LEU A 71 -12.60 -2.36 -4.62
C LEU A 71 -11.66 -1.27 -4.09
N ILE A 72 -11.75 -0.07 -4.65
CA ILE A 72 -10.96 1.08 -4.18
C ILE A 72 -11.33 1.42 -2.74
N THR A 73 -12.61 1.46 -2.41
CA THR A 73 -13.10 1.76 -1.05
C THR A 73 -12.60 0.71 -0.05
N LEU A 74 -12.68 -0.58 -0.42
CA LEU A 74 -12.16 -1.67 0.42
C LEU A 74 -10.63 -1.56 0.63
N ALA A 75 -9.89 -1.26 -0.44
CA ALA A 75 -8.45 -1.05 -0.35
C ALA A 75 -8.09 0.16 0.53
N GLN A 76 -8.84 1.25 0.42
CA GLN A 76 -8.65 2.43 1.27
C GLN A 76 -8.95 2.14 2.74
N LEU A 77 -9.98 1.33 3.02
CA LEU A 77 -10.28 0.89 4.38
C LEU A 77 -9.13 0.06 4.96
N ALA A 78 -8.65 -0.91 4.21
CA ALA A 78 -7.50 -1.72 4.61
C ALA A 78 -6.25 -0.85 4.86
N ASN A 79 -5.95 0.08 3.97
CA ASN A 79 -4.84 1.03 4.14
C ASN A 79 -5.04 1.95 5.34
N GLY A 80 -6.27 2.40 5.59
CA GLY A 80 -6.61 3.23 6.75
C GLY A 80 -6.27 2.57 8.08
N VAL A 81 -6.35 1.24 8.16
CA VAL A 81 -5.98 0.46 9.34
C VAL A 81 -4.49 0.08 9.33
N LEU A 82 -4.01 -0.44 8.20
CA LEU A 82 -2.65 -1.01 8.10
C LEU A 82 -1.55 0.06 8.12
N LEU A 83 -1.76 1.20 7.45
CA LEU A 83 -0.74 2.24 7.37
C LEU A 83 -0.34 2.81 8.74
N PRO A 84 -1.28 3.18 9.64
CA PRO A 84 -0.90 3.62 10.98
C PRO A 84 -0.14 2.55 11.77
N LEU A 85 -0.54 1.29 11.66
CA LEU A 85 0.12 0.18 12.37
C LEU A 85 1.55 -0.03 11.86
N ILE A 86 1.72 -0.15 10.54
CA ILE A 86 3.02 -0.40 9.92
C ILE A 86 3.95 0.79 10.13
N SER A 87 3.47 2.01 9.90
CA SER A 87 4.28 3.22 10.08
C SER A 87 4.69 3.44 11.53
N GLY A 88 3.80 3.18 12.49
CA GLY A 88 4.13 3.20 13.91
C GLY A 88 5.21 2.19 14.27
N TRP A 89 5.10 0.96 13.75
CA TRP A 89 6.12 -0.07 13.93
C TRP A 89 7.47 0.35 13.35
N ILE A 90 7.49 0.89 12.13
CA ILE A 90 8.71 1.36 11.47
C ILE A 90 9.37 2.48 12.30
N ILE A 91 8.60 3.46 12.79
CA ILE A 91 9.12 4.55 13.62
C ILE A 91 9.71 4.00 14.91
N TRP A 92 9.02 3.04 15.54
CA TRP A 92 9.52 2.39 16.75
C TRP A 92 10.85 1.67 16.49
N VAL A 93 10.94 0.84 15.46
CA VAL A 93 12.18 0.15 15.07
C VAL A 93 13.30 1.14 14.73
N ALA A 94 12.99 2.20 13.97
CA ALA A 94 13.96 3.22 13.57
C ALA A 94 14.48 4.06 14.75
N SER A 95 13.77 4.06 15.88
CA SER A 95 14.19 4.74 17.11
C SER A 95 15.03 3.86 18.02
N GLN A 96 15.10 2.54 17.76
CA GLN A 96 15.81 1.58 18.61
C GLN A 96 17.33 1.60 18.33
N LYS A 97 18.11 1.96 19.35
CA LYS A 97 19.57 1.90 19.28
C LYS A 97 20.11 0.48 19.10
N THR A 98 19.40 -0.50 19.65
CA THR A 98 19.77 -1.92 19.60
C THR A 98 19.74 -2.49 18.19
N ILE A 99 18.90 -1.91 17.31
CA ILE A 99 18.68 -2.40 15.95
C ILE A 99 19.50 -1.59 14.94
N LEU A 100 19.46 -0.26 15.02
CA LEU A 100 20.11 0.64 14.06
C LEU A 100 21.46 1.22 14.55
N GLY A 101 21.84 1.00 15.80
CA GLY A 101 23.09 1.54 16.32
C GLY A 101 23.18 3.06 16.19
N ASP A 102 24.24 3.53 15.52
CA ASP A 102 24.47 4.96 15.29
C ASP A 102 23.57 5.58 14.19
N PHE A 103 22.93 4.74 13.36
CA PHE A 103 21.99 5.17 12.32
C PHE A 103 20.56 5.38 12.84
N ARG A 104 20.34 5.25 14.15
CA ARG A 104 19.02 5.52 14.75
C ARG A 104 18.55 6.94 14.43
N ASN A 105 17.25 7.13 14.36
CA ASN A 105 16.66 8.45 14.21
C ASN A 105 17.09 9.38 15.35
N LYS A 106 17.60 10.57 14.99
CA LYS A 106 17.83 11.65 15.95
C LYS A 106 16.49 12.19 16.44
N THR A 107 16.48 12.79 17.63
CA THR A 107 15.25 13.29 18.29
C THR A 107 14.37 14.15 17.35
N GLY A 108 14.96 15.03 16.57
CA GLY A 108 14.22 15.86 15.61
C GLY A 108 13.52 15.06 14.51
N HIS A 109 14.19 14.04 13.95
CA HIS A 109 13.58 13.15 12.95
C HIS A 109 12.47 12.30 13.56
N THR A 110 12.63 11.84 14.80
CA THR A 110 11.60 11.08 15.50
C THR A 110 10.36 11.94 15.76
N ILE A 111 10.51 13.21 16.19
CA ILE A 111 9.38 14.13 16.39
C ILE A 111 8.64 14.33 15.08
N LEU A 112 9.35 14.61 13.98
CA LEU A 112 8.73 14.80 12.67
C LEU A 112 7.99 13.52 12.21
N ALA A 113 8.61 12.35 12.38
CA ALA A 113 8.00 11.07 12.03
C ALA A 113 6.72 10.81 12.86
N VAL A 114 6.74 11.10 14.16
CA VAL A 114 5.55 10.96 15.03
C VAL A 114 4.45 11.95 14.63
N LEU A 115 4.77 13.19 14.27
CA LEU A 115 3.78 14.13 13.77
C LEU A 115 3.10 13.65 12.49
N ILE A 116 3.89 13.13 11.52
CA ILE A 116 3.36 12.53 10.29
C ILE A 116 2.50 11.31 10.63
N TRP A 117 2.96 10.48 11.56
CA TRP A 117 2.21 9.30 12.01
C TRP A 117 0.87 9.68 12.63
N LEU A 118 0.80 10.69 13.46
CA LEU A 118 -0.47 11.19 14.02
C LEU A 118 -1.45 11.61 12.91
N VAL A 119 -0.96 12.27 11.86
CA VAL A 119 -1.79 12.61 10.70
C VAL A 119 -2.33 11.35 10.02
N THR A 120 -1.50 10.32 9.82
CA THR A 120 -1.96 9.05 9.22
C THR A 120 -2.98 8.34 10.09
N VAL A 121 -2.84 8.37 11.42
CA VAL A 121 -3.81 7.81 12.37
C VAL A 121 -5.15 8.52 12.25
N VAL A 122 -5.16 9.85 12.25
CA VAL A 122 -6.39 10.65 12.13
C VAL A 122 -7.09 10.40 10.80
N LEU A 123 -6.34 10.38 9.70
CA LEU A 123 -6.90 10.11 8.37
C LEU A 123 -7.40 8.67 8.25
N GLY A 124 -6.67 7.71 8.81
CA GLY A 124 -7.07 6.31 8.85
C GLY A 124 -8.37 6.10 9.65
N LEU A 125 -8.45 6.71 10.83
CA LEU A 125 -9.65 6.66 11.66
C LEU A 125 -10.85 7.28 10.94
N LYS A 126 -10.65 8.44 10.30
CA LYS A 126 -11.70 9.09 9.50
C LYS A 126 -12.18 8.19 8.35
N SER A 127 -11.26 7.52 7.64
CA SER A 127 -11.62 6.57 6.58
C SER A 127 -12.46 5.40 7.09
N VAL A 128 -12.09 4.83 8.23
CA VAL A 128 -12.84 3.73 8.87
C VAL A 128 -14.23 4.20 9.29
N LEU A 129 -14.34 5.33 9.95
CA LEU A 129 -15.61 5.89 10.39
C LEU A 129 -16.54 6.22 9.22
N ALA A 130 -16.00 6.78 8.13
CA ALA A 130 -16.76 7.08 6.93
C ALA A 130 -17.37 5.82 6.29
N VAL A 131 -16.65 4.70 6.29
CA VAL A 131 -17.17 3.42 5.77
C VAL A 131 -18.24 2.83 6.69
N LEU A 132 -18.13 3.04 8.01
CA LEU A 132 -19.14 2.64 9.01
C LEU A 132 -20.38 3.54 9.02
N GLY A 133 -20.43 4.56 8.15
CA GLY A 133 -21.57 5.48 8.07
C GLY A 133 -21.61 6.55 9.17
N ILE A 134 -20.53 6.67 9.94
CA ILE A 134 -20.39 7.69 10.97
C ILE A 134 -19.63 8.88 10.35
N SER A 135 -20.39 9.87 9.86
CA SER A 135 -19.80 11.14 9.40
C SER A 135 -19.45 12.01 10.60
N LEU A 136 -18.15 12.30 10.75
CA LEU A 136 -17.63 13.37 11.61
C LEU A 136 -17.64 14.69 10.85
#